data_a15c5f3c11be008736d03c670d4f75d5
#
_entry.id   a15c5f3c11be008736d03c670d4f75d5
#
_cell.length_a   1.000
_cell.length_b   1.000
_cell.length_c   1.000
_cell.angle_alpha   90.00
_cell.angle_beta   90.00
_cell.angle_gamma   90.00
#
_symmetry.space_group_name_H-M   'P 1'
#
loop_
_entity.id
_entity.type
_entity.pdbx_description
1 polymer ?
#
loop_
_entity_poly.entity_id
_entity_poly.type
_entity_poly.pdbx_seq_one_letter_code
_entity_poly.pdbx_strand_id
1 'polypeptide(L)'
;EIFINGRKMRSPSELEQLSSDNIKSVEVVHTPGARYDAEVKAVVRILTKKPQGEGFGFNNITSTNYQWEWSFNEQFDFNYRKGGFDLGGTLFGASSKGTQKKTLIQHSYLENHWKQDSYCDIKYLTRNMTAMLSANYMLNANHSFGVRYQFDRTPKADFGFPMATEVTKDDASFETSEMTSMQKRQSTGHELNLYYNGKVKDWTIDFNADGMWGYTHQNDWADESIQSIEGDEKVTVTSHSRKENSLYAAKLILSHLLAG
;
A
#
# COMPACT_ATOMS: atom_id res chain seq x y z
N GLU A 1 15.51 4.43 -2.99
CA GLU A 1 15.61 3.36 -1.99
C GLU A 1 16.54 3.77 -0.85
N ILE A 2 16.26 3.29 0.37
CA ILE A 2 17.08 3.60 1.56
C ILE A 2 17.66 2.30 2.11
N PHE A 3 18.94 2.33 2.43
CA PHE A 3 19.67 1.22 3.03
C PHE A 3 20.29 1.67 4.36
N ILE A 4 20.14 0.86 5.39
CA ILE A 4 20.74 1.09 6.70
C ILE A 4 21.74 -0.05 6.97
N ASN A 5 23.02 0.30 7.14
CA ASN A 5 24.11 -0.67 7.31
C ASN A 5 24.13 -1.77 6.22
N GLY A 6 23.86 -1.39 4.96
CA GLY A 6 23.84 -2.30 3.81
C GLY A 6 22.54 -3.06 3.60
N ARG A 7 21.60 -2.96 4.50
CA ARG A 7 20.27 -3.62 4.43
C ARG A 7 19.20 -2.63 3.94
N LYS A 8 18.37 -3.05 3.01
CA LYS A 8 17.23 -2.23 2.55
C LYS A 8 16.27 -1.97 3.73
N MET A 9 15.88 -0.72 3.89
CA MET A 9 14.91 -0.28 4.89
C MET A 9 13.56 -0.95 4.68
N ARG A 10 12.94 -1.40 5.74
CA ARG A 10 11.64 -2.13 5.73
C ARG A 10 10.45 -1.19 5.85
N SER A 11 10.56 -0.20 6.70
CA SER A 11 9.50 0.76 6.98
C SER A 11 10.08 2.12 7.37
N PRO A 12 9.34 3.22 7.20
CA PRO A 12 9.75 4.56 7.64
C PRO A 12 10.07 4.64 9.14
N SER A 13 9.43 3.83 9.98
CA SER A 13 9.67 3.77 11.42
C SER A 13 11.10 3.36 11.79
N GLU A 14 11.82 2.67 10.89
CA GLU A 14 13.24 2.38 11.10
C GLU A 14 14.10 3.66 11.08
N LEU A 15 13.70 4.68 10.32
CA LEU A 15 14.38 5.98 10.33
C LEU A 15 14.06 6.77 11.60
N GLU A 16 12.82 6.73 12.05
CA GLU A 16 12.39 7.43 13.27
C GLU A 16 13.08 6.89 14.53
N GLN A 17 13.45 5.60 14.52
CA GLN A 17 14.19 4.95 15.60
C GLN A 17 15.72 5.20 15.52
N LEU A 18 16.22 5.77 14.42
CA LEU A 18 17.63 6.13 14.28
C LEU A 18 17.92 7.45 15.00
N SER A 19 18.69 7.39 16.10
CA SER A 19 19.24 8.61 16.68
C SER A 19 20.24 9.24 15.72
N SER A 20 20.12 10.56 15.48
CA SER A 20 21.05 11.34 14.67
C SER A 20 22.49 11.21 15.19
N ASP A 21 22.66 11.12 16.50
CA ASP A 21 23.97 10.97 17.14
C ASP A 21 24.66 9.64 16.80
N ASN A 22 23.90 8.63 16.41
CA ASN A 22 24.42 7.32 16.02
C ASN A 22 24.71 7.21 14.51
N ILE A 23 24.39 8.21 13.71
CA ILE A 23 24.70 8.22 12.28
C ILE A 23 26.17 8.53 12.07
N LYS A 24 26.88 7.63 11.37
CA LYS A 24 28.27 7.81 10.97
C LYS A 24 28.37 8.57 9.64
N SER A 25 27.58 8.16 8.66
CA SER A 25 27.55 8.78 7.35
C SER A 25 26.23 8.49 6.63
N VAL A 26 25.84 9.42 5.77
CA VAL A 26 24.75 9.25 4.81
C VAL A 26 25.33 9.48 3.43
N GLU A 27 25.26 8.47 2.58
CA GLU A 27 25.66 8.53 1.18
C GLU A 27 24.41 8.58 0.30
N VAL A 28 24.35 9.53 -0.63
CA VAL A 28 23.26 9.63 -1.60
C VAL A 28 23.81 9.38 -2.99
N VAL A 29 23.36 8.32 -3.63
CA VAL A 29 23.74 7.94 -4.99
C VAL A 29 22.59 8.30 -5.94
N HIS A 30 22.79 9.36 -6.73
CA HIS A 30 21.75 9.88 -7.64
C HIS A 30 21.59 9.08 -8.93
N THR A 31 22.57 8.29 -9.31
CA THR A 31 22.55 7.42 -10.49
C THR A 31 22.95 6.00 -10.07
N PRO A 32 22.05 5.22 -9.49
CA PRO A 32 22.40 3.95 -8.87
C PRO A 32 22.85 2.84 -9.84
N GLY A 33 22.82 3.09 -11.17
CA GLY A 33 23.26 2.14 -12.19
C GLY A 33 22.36 0.91 -12.32
N ALA A 34 22.75 -0.01 -13.23
CA ALA A 34 21.97 -1.20 -13.58
C ALA A 34 21.81 -2.24 -12.45
N ARG A 35 22.38 -2.01 -11.29
CA ARG A 35 22.27 -2.87 -10.10
C ARG A 35 20.90 -2.74 -9.41
N TYR A 36 20.24 -1.61 -9.62
CA TYR A 36 18.95 -1.26 -9.04
C TYR A 36 17.87 -1.25 -10.12
N ASP A 37 16.61 -1.32 -9.73
CA ASP A 37 15.51 -1.25 -10.66
C ASP A 37 15.51 0.10 -11.40
N ALA A 38 15.08 0.09 -12.66
CA ALA A 38 15.09 1.27 -13.53
C ALA A 38 14.28 2.47 -12.98
N GLU A 39 13.34 2.21 -12.08
CA GLU A 39 12.52 3.23 -11.42
C GLU A 39 13.22 3.89 -10.22
N VAL A 40 14.36 3.34 -9.76
CA VAL A 40 15.10 3.86 -8.60
C VAL A 40 15.90 5.09 -8.99
N LYS A 41 15.37 6.26 -8.68
CA LYS A 41 16.01 7.56 -8.99
C LYS A 41 17.22 7.87 -8.11
N ALA A 42 17.22 7.39 -6.87
CA ALA A 42 18.31 7.57 -5.93
C ALA A 42 18.36 6.45 -4.88
N VAL A 43 19.55 6.18 -4.38
CA VAL A 43 19.82 5.28 -3.27
C VAL A 43 20.45 6.06 -2.14
N VAL A 44 19.85 5.96 -0.95
CA VAL A 44 20.40 6.55 0.28
C VAL A 44 20.97 5.43 1.12
N ARG A 45 22.24 5.50 1.46
CA ARG A 45 22.94 4.55 2.33
C ARG A 45 23.28 5.23 3.65
N ILE A 46 22.73 4.72 4.73
CA ILE A 46 22.96 5.21 6.09
C ILE A 46 23.88 4.20 6.78
N LEU A 47 25.01 4.68 7.27
CA LEU A 47 25.90 3.92 8.13
C LEU A 47 25.81 4.46 9.55
N THR A 48 25.66 3.59 10.53
CA THR A 48 25.67 3.96 11.95
C THR A 48 27.07 3.81 12.56
N LYS A 49 27.36 4.64 13.57
CA LYS A 49 28.66 4.61 14.30
C LYS A 49 28.86 3.31 15.07
N LYS A 50 27.78 2.78 15.61
CA LYS A 50 27.74 1.49 16.30
C LYS A 50 26.61 0.69 15.68
N PRO A 51 26.69 -0.66 15.63
CA PRO A 51 25.51 -1.47 15.44
C PRO A 51 24.45 -0.94 16.42
N GLN A 52 23.21 -0.80 15.98
CA GLN A 52 22.12 -0.43 16.90
C GLN A 52 22.21 -1.38 18.10
N GLY A 53 22.10 -0.87 19.32
CA GLY A 53 22.33 -1.65 20.55
C GLY A 53 21.52 -2.95 20.55
N GLU A 54 22.12 -3.97 21.16
CA GLU A 54 21.39 -5.22 21.44
C GLU A 54 20.24 -4.95 22.38
N GLY A 55 19.15 -5.67 22.22
CA GLY A 55 17.99 -5.58 23.08
C GLY A 55 16.68 -5.53 22.31
N PHE A 56 15.64 -5.19 23.03
CA PHE A 56 14.27 -5.05 22.52
C PHE A 56 13.90 -3.57 22.47
N GLY A 57 13.31 -3.16 21.37
CA GLY A 57 12.72 -1.83 21.18
C GLY A 57 11.31 -1.94 20.62
N PHE A 58 10.47 -0.98 20.93
CA PHE A 58 9.14 -0.87 20.34
C PHE A 58 8.74 0.59 20.14
N ASN A 59 7.80 0.79 19.26
CA ASN A 59 7.10 2.04 19.03
C ASN A 59 5.62 1.76 18.92
N ASN A 60 4.78 2.63 19.47
CA ASN A 60 3.33 2.53 19.40
C ASN A 60 2.76 3.85 18.92
N ILE A 61 1.91 3.80 17.90
CA ILE A 61 1.23 4.97 17.34
C ILE A 61 -0.27 4.71 17.36
N THR A 62 -0.98 5.44 18.22
CA THR A 62 -2.43 5.45 18.26
C THR A 62 -2.93 6.76 17.69
N SER A 63 -3.83 6.73 16.73
CA SER A 63 -4.50 7.95 16.30
C SER A 63 -5.99 7.78 16.13
N THR A 64 -6.69 8.87 16.43
CA THR A 64 -8.14 8.97 16.31
C THR A 64 -8.47 10.19 15.49
N ASN A 65 -9.47 10.06 14.64
CA ASN A 65 -9.98 11.17 13.83
C ASN A 65 -11.51 11.17 13.89
N TYR A 66 -12.08 12.35 13.99
CA TYR A 66 -13.53 12.56 13.93
C TYR A 66 -13.87 13.42 12.72
N GLN A 67 -14.62 12.84 11.80
CA GLN A 67 -15.19 13.50 10.63
C GLN A 67 -16.64 13.02 10.47
N TRP A 68 -17.56 13.55 11.28
CA TRP A 68 -18.94 13.09 11.41
C TRP A 68 -19.07 11.69 12.03
N GLU A 69 -18.04 10.87 11.93
CA GLU A 69 -17.88 9.54 12.48
C GLU A 69 -16.46 9.38 13.04
N TRP A 70 -16.29 8.49 14.01
CA TRP A 70 -15.01 8.18 14.60
C TRP A 70 -14.23 7.18 13.74
N SER A 71 -12.97 7.50 13.52
CA SER A 71 -11.98 6.61 12.91
C SER A 71 -10.84 6.37 13.89
N PHE A 72 -10.34 5.15 13.92
CA PHE A 72 -9.27 4.71 14.81
C PHE A 72 -8.22 3.96 14.00
N ASN A 73 -6.95 4.21 14.31
CA ASN A 73 -5.85 3.38 13.84
C ASN A 73 -4.84 3.17 14.97
N GLU A 74 -4.24 2.01 14.95
CA GLU A 74 -3.25 1.56 15.89
C GLU A 74 -2.11 0.89 15.12
N GLN A 75 -0.87 1.28 15.41
CA GLN A 75 0.32 0.67 14.89
C GLN A 75 1.27 0.35 16.02
N PHE A 76 1.70 -0.89 16.07
CA PHE A 76 2.71 -1.37 17.00
C PHE A 76 3.89 -1.93 16.21
N ASP A 77 5.05 -1.28 16.34
CA ASP A 77 6.32 -1.73 15.77
C ASP A 77 7.20 -2.28 16.88
N PHE A 78 7.88 -3.39 16.63
CA PHE A 78 8.87 -3.93 17.53
C PHE A 78 10.12 -4.38 16.79
N ASN A 79 11.24 -4.36 17.49
CA ASN A 79 12.50 -4.92 17.04
C ASN A 79 13.24 -5.57 18.20
N TYR A 80 13.92 -6.64 17.90
CA TYR A 80 14.83 -7.34 18.81
C TYR A 80 16.13 -7.64 18.09
N ARG A 81 17.25 -7.32 18.73
CA ARG A 81 18.57 -7.59 18.19
C ARG A 81 19.48 -8.22 19.23
N LYS A 82 20.20 -9.28 18.82
CA LYS A 82 21.23 -9.90 19.62
C LYS A 82 22.29 -10.52 18.70
N GLY A 83 23.55 -10.09 18.84
CA GLY A 83 24.63 -10.52 17.94
C GLY A 83 24.29 -10.26 16.48
N GLY A 84 24.41 -11.30 15.66
CA GLY A 84 24.04 -11.22 14.22
C GLY A 84 22.54 -11.33 13.94
N PHE A 85 21.71 -11.60 14.93
CA PHE A 85 20.25 -11.79 14.76
C PHE A 85 19.50 -10.48 14.94
N ASP A 86 18.59 -10.21 14.00
CA ASP A 86 17.70 -9.04 14.01
C ASP A 86 16.29 -9.51 13.64
N LEU A 87 15.36 -9.36 14.58
CA LEU A 87 13.93 -9.64 14.42
C LEU A 87 13.17 -8.34 14.49
N GLY A 88 12.24 -8.12 13.59
CA GLY A 88 11.37 -6.94 13.63
C GLY A 88 9.99 -7.24 13.09
N GLY A 89 9.00 -6.50 13.56
CA GLY A 89 7.63 -6.66 13.08
C GLY A 89 6.80 -5.42 13.28
N THR A 90 5.69 -5.37 12.52
CA THR A 90 4.67 -4.34 12.58
C THR A 90 3.31 -5.01 12.67
N LEU A 91 2.49 -4.57 13.60
CA LEU A 91 1.06 -4.87 13.68
C LEU A 91 0.31 -3.57 13.48
N PHE A 92 -0.57 -3.53 12.49
CA PHE A 92 -1.39 -2.37 12.18
C PHE A 92 -2.85 -2.78 12.12
N GLY A 93 -3.72 -1.93 12.67
CA GLY A 93 -5.16 -2.08 12.58
C GLY A 93 -5.83 -0.72 12.42
N ALA A 94 -6.80 -0.62 11.50
CA ALA A 94 -7.56 0.60 11.28
C ALA A 94 -9.04 0.30 11.09
N SER A 95 -9.88 1.20 11.63
CA SER A 95 -11.31 1.25 11.35
C SER A 95 -11.66 2.68 11.01
N SER A 96 -11.96 2.94 9.75
CA SER A 96 -12.25 4.27 9.22
C SER A 96 -13.69 4.35 8.77
N LYS A 97 -14.39 5.37 9.24
CA LYS A 97 -15.73 5.75 8.82
C LYS A 97 -15.75 7.19 8.37
N GLY A 98 -16.56 7.50 7.39
CA GLY A 98 -16.72 8.88 6.98
C GLY A 98 -17.70 9.06 5.85
N THR A 99 -17.86 10.34 5.50
CA THR A 99 -18.69 10.78 4.40
C THR A 99 -17.87 11.67 3.48
N GLN A 100 -18.00 11.46 2.17
CA GLN A 100 -17.37 12.29 1.15
C GLN A 100 -18.44 12.82 0.21
N LYS A 101 -18.56 14.15 0.11
CA LYS A 101 -19.46 14.80 -0.83
C LYS A 101 -18.73 15.05 -2.15
N LYS A 102 -19.35 14.67 -3.24
CA LYS A 102 -18.85 14.90 -4.60
C LYS A 102 -19.92 15.61 -5.42
N THR A 103 -19.50 16.64 -6.15
CA THR A 103 -20.27 17.27 -7.21
C THR A 103 -19.50 17.11 -8.51
N LEU A 104 -20.15 16.62 -9.55
CA LEU A 104 -19.60 16.51 -10.89
C LEU A 104 -20.48 17.33 -11.82
N ILE A 105 -19.87 18.29 -12.52
CA ILE A 105 -20.51 19.07 -13.57
C ILE A 105 -19.80 18.74 -14.87
N GLN A 106 -20.56 18.24 -15.85
CA GLN A 106 -20.01 17.85 -17.14
C GLN A 106 -20.78 18.57 -18.26
N HIS A 107 -20.06 19.15 -19.20
CA HIS A 107 -20.60 19.76 -20.39
C HIS A 107 -20.14 19.01 -21.62
N SER A 108 -21.05 18.81 -22.56
CA SER A 108 -20.76 18.25 -23.87
C SER A 108 -21.33 19.18 -24.94
N TYR A 109 -20.46 19.67 -25.81
CA TYR A 109 -20.78 20.60 -26.90
C TYR A 109 -20.71 19.81 -28.23
N LEU A 110 -21.80 19.20 -28.58
CA LEU A 110 -22.00 18.52 -29.88
C LEU A 110 -22.93 19.37 -30.75
N GLU A 111 -23.91 18.75 -31.40
CA GLU A 111 -24.96 19.45 -32.12
C GLU A 111 -25.89 20.26 -31.19
N ASN A 112 -26.05 19.77 -29.95
CA ASN A 112 -26.73 20.45 -28.83
C ASN A 112 -25.75 20.58 -27.65
N HIS A 113 -26.05 21.53 -26.77
CA HIS A 113 -25.34 21.69 -25.51
C HIS A 113 -25.97 20.77 -24.44
N TRP A 114 -25.22 19.78 -23.99
CA TRP A 114 -25.62 18.90 -22.90
C TRP A 114 -24.90 19.29 -21.62
N LYS A 115 -25.61 19.40 -20.53
CA LYS A 115 -25.03 19.59 -19.19
C LYS A 115 -25.54 18.53 -18.26
N GLN A 116 -24.65 17.90 -17.50
CA GLN A 116 -24.96 16.95 -16.45
C GLN A 116 -24.43 17.50 -15.12
N ASP A 117 -25.32 17.64 -14.16
CA ASP A 117 -25.01 17.97 -12.78
C ASP A 117 -25.27 16.72 -11.92
N SER A 118 -24.25 16.19 -11.26
CA SER A 118 -24.38 15.01 -10.38
C SER A 118 -23.89 15.36 -8.99
N TYR A 119 -24.67 14.98 -7.98
CA TYR A 119 -24.31 15.11 -6.58
C TYR A 119 -24.32 13.73 -5.93
N CYS A 120 -23.24 13.39 -5.21
CA CYS A 120 -23.07 12.13 -4.52
C CYS A 120 -22.59 12.34 -3.07
N ASP A 121 -23.26 11.71 -2.11
CA ASP A 121 -22.89 11.72 -0.70
C ASP A 121 -22.38 10.32 -0.29
N ILE A 122 -21.10 10.06 -0.56
CA ILE A 122 -20.47 8.75 -0.35
C ILE A 122 -20.32 8.50 1.14
N LYS A 123 -20.87 7.41 1.64
CA LYS A 123 -20.65 6.90 3.00
C LYS A 123 -19.76 5.67 2.95
N TYR A 124 -18.74 5.63 3.79
CA TYR A 124 -17.83 4.49 3.80
C TYR A 124 -17.52 3.98 5.21
N LEU A 125 -17.28 2.69 5.28
CA LEU A 125 -16.71 1.99 6.43
C LEU A 125 -15.64 1.02 5.93
N THR A 126 -14.40 1.24 6.33
CA THR A 126 -13.30 0.34 6.03
C THR A 126 -12.64 -0.17 7.30
N ARG A 127 -12.23 -1.43 7.29
CA ARG A 127 -11.41 -2.04 8.33
C ARG A 127 -10.23 -2.72 7.65
N ASN A 128 -9.03 -2.41 8.13
CA ASN A 128 -7.79 -2.93 7.58
C ASN A 128 -6.93 -3.48 8.72
N MET A 129 -6.22 -4.55 8.44
CA MET A 129 -5.26 -5.17 9.34
C MET A 129 -4.02 -5.55 8.53
N THR A 130 -2.86 -5.23 9.06
CA THR A 130 -1.56 -5.66 8.52
C THR A 130 -0.73 -6.26 9.63
N ALA A 131 -0.13 -7.41 9.38
CA ALA A 131 0.86 -8.01 10.25
C ALA A 131 2.12 -8.31 9.41
N MET A 132 3.25 -7.73 9.80
CA MET A 132 4.54 -7.95 9.16
C MET A 132 5.53 -8.51 10.17
N LEU A 133 6.29 -9.53 9.77
CA LEU A 133 7.39 -10.08 10.54
C LEU A 133 8.61 -10.21 9.63
N SER A 134 9.78 -9.85 10.15
CA SER A 134 11.04 -10.02 9.45
C SER A 134 12.13 -10.51 10.39
N ALA A 135 12.89 -11.46 9.92
CA ALA A 135 14.06 -11.96 10.62
C ALA A 135 15.28 -11.87 9.69
N ASN A 136 16.38 -11.34 10.22
CA ASN A 136 17.64 -11.24 9.49
C ASN A 136 18.75 -11.85 10.33
N TYR A 137 19.70 -12.47 9.69
CA TYR A 137 20.87 -13.02 10.36
C TYR A 137 22.14 -12.69 9.59
N MET A 138 23.06 -12.01 10.27
CA MET A 138 24.41 -11.76 9.79
C MET A 138 25.32 -12.84 10.37
N LEU A 139 25.65 -13.83 9.55
CA LEU A 139 26.53 -14.93 9.95
C LEU A 139 27.94 -14.42 10.25
N ASN A 140 28.44 -13.50 9.40
CA ASN A 140 29.70 -12.79 9.53
C ASN A 140 29.69 -11.55 8.62
N ALA A 141 30.81 -10.84 8.54
CA ALA A 141 30.93 -9.63 7.71
C ALA A 141 30.67 -9.85 6.20
N ASN A 142 30.75 -11.09 5.74
CA ASN A 142 30.62 -11.45 4.32
C ASN A 142 29.30 -12.17 3.98
N HIS A 143 28.50 -12.59 4.97
CA HIS A 143 27.30 -13.39 4.73
C HIS A 143 26.16 -12.91 5.58
N SER A 144 25.05 -12.58 4.95
CA SER A 144 23.78 -12.24 5.59
C SER A 144 22.61 -12.82 4.81
N PHE A 145 21.57 -13.18 5.51
CA PHE A 145 20.31 -13.64 4.93
C PHE A 145 19.13 -13.22 5.79
N GLY A 146 17.95 -13.23 5.20
CA GLY A 146 16.75 -12.89 5.93
C GLY A 146 15.48 -13.29 5.21
N VAL A 147 14.41 -13.18 5.97
CA VAL A 147 13.04 -13.44 5.54
C VAL A 147 12.15 -12.32 6.03
N ARG A 148 11.21 -11.91 5.19
CA ARG A 148 10.11 -11.02 5.54
C ARG A 148 8.80 -11.66 5.08
N TYR A 149 7.82 -11.68 5.96
CA TYR A 149 6.46 -12.06 5.63
C TYR A 149 5.51 -10.96 6.05
N GLN A 150 4.56 -10.64 5.17
CA GLN A 150 3.48 -9.70 5.43
C GLN A 150 2.14 -10.35 5.13
N PHE A 151 1.20 -10.11 6.00
CA PHE A 151 -0.20 -10.49 5.87
C PHE A 151 -1.06 -9.24 5.92
N ASP A 152 -1.89 -9.04 4.90
CA ASP A 152 -2.84 -7.97 4.81
C ASP A 152 -4.27 -8.52 4.76
N ARG A 153 -5.15 -7.93 5.54
CA ARG A 153 -6.55 -8.30 5.58
C ARG A 153 -7.43 -7.06 5.58
N THR A 154 -8.36 -6.99 4.63
CA THR A 154 -9.48 -6.05 4.64
C THR A 154 -10.76 -6.84 4.87
N PRO A 155 -11.18 -7.07 6.14
CA PRO A 155 -12.39 -7.84 6.42
C PRO A 155 -13.66 -7.10 5.99
N LYS A 156 -13.59 -5.78 5.85
CA LYS A 156 -14.73 -4.96 5.48
C LYS A 156 -14.28 -3.67 4.78
N ALA A 157 -14.83 -3.43 3.59
CA ALA A 157 -14.75 -2.16 2.89
C ALA A 157 -16.10 -1.94 2.19
N ASP A 158 -16.98 -1.24 2.88
CA ASP A 158 -18.32 -0.93 2.44
C ASP A 158 -18.39 0.53 2.01
N PHE A 159 -18.91 0.78 0.82
CA PHE A 159 -19.12 2.10 0.26
C PHE A 159 -20.54 2.22 -0.25
N GLY A 160 -21.28 3.20 0.24
CA GLY A 160 -22.60 3.56 -0.27
C GLY A 160 -22.49 4.83 -1.12
N PHE A 161 -23.11 4.83 -2.29
CA PHE A 161 -23.09 5.93 -3.25
C PHE A 161 -24.52 6.34 -3.63
N PRO A 162 -25.24 7.06 -2.76
CA PRO A 162 -26.47 7.74 -3.20
C PRO A 162 -26.08 8.89 -4.11
N MET A 163 -26.64 8.92 -5.32
CA MET A 163 -26.33 9.94 -6.33
C MET A 163 -27.62 10.46 -6.95
N ALA A 164 -27.72 11.78 -7.03
CA ALA A 164 -28.76 12.45 -7.79
C ALA A 164 -28.12 13.14 -9.00
N THR A 165 -28.71 12.98 -10.16
CA THR A 165 -28.22 13.56 -11.41
C THR A 165 -29.34 14.30 -12.14
N GLU A 166 -29.02 15.47 -12.67
CA GLU A 166 -29.87 16.23 -13.58
C GLU A 166 -29.12 16.44 -14.91
N VAL A 167 -29.78 16.12 -16.00
CA VAL A 167 -29.28 16.33 -17.36
C VAL A 167 -30.15 17.36 -18.06
N THR A 168 -29.53 18.40 -18.61
CA THR A 168 -30.19 19.42 -19.44
C THR A 168 -29.68 19.38 -20.87
N LYS A 169 -30.57 19.64 -21.81
CA LYS A 169 -30.27 19.81 -23.22
C LYS A 169 -30.66 21.21 -23.64
N ASP A 170 -29.71 22.03 -24.12
CA ASP A 170 -29.92 23.43 -24.50
C ASP A 170 -30.64 24.23 -23.40
N ASP A 171 -30.18 24.02 -22.13
CA ASP A 171 -30.70 24.62 -20.89
C ASP A 171 -32.12 24.16 -20.49
N ALA A 172 -32.76 23.25 -21.22
CA ALA A 172 -34.02 22.64 -20.85
C ALA A 172 -33.78 21.30 -20.11
N SER A 173 -34.54 21.05 -19.02
CA SER A 173 -34.46 19.74 -18.31
C SER A 173 -34.83 18.63 -19.26
N PHE A 174 -33.94 17.65 -19.38
CA PHE A 174 -34.10 16.48 -20.22
C PHE A 174 -34.34 15.22 -19.42
N GLU A 175 -33.56 15.03 -18.36
CA GLU A 175 -33.57 13.81 -17.54
C GLU A 175 -33.16 14.13 -16.10
N THR A 176 -33.77 13.43 -15.15
CA THR A 176 -33.32 13.37 -13.75
C THR A 176 -33.18 11.92 -13.34
N SER A 177 -32.13 11.59 -12.57
CA SER A 177 -32.01 10.25 -12.00
C SER A 177 -31.64 10.28 -10.52
N GLU A 178 -32.14 9.29 -9.80
CA GLU A 178 -31.76 8.98 -8.43
C GLU A 178 -31.21 7.54 -8.39
N MET A 179 -29.94 7.41 -8.03
CA MET A 179 -29.26 6.15 -7.90
C MET A 179 -28.89 5.89 -6.44
N THR A 180 -29.14 4.69 -5.96
CA THR A 180 -28.55 4.18 -4.72
C THR A 180 -27.72 2.97 -5.05
N SER A 181 -26.44 3.03 -4.72
CA SER A 181 -25.56 1.89 -4.93
C SER A 181 -24.70 1.57 -3.71
N MET A 182 -24.31 0.32 -3.60
CA MET A 182 -23.45 -0.16 -2.54
C MET A 182 -22.39 -1.11 -3.09
N GLN A 183 -21.16 -0.88 -2.67
CA GLN A 183 -20.02 -1.75 -2.91
C GLN A 183 -19.58 -2.37 -1.59
N LYS A 184 -19.44 -3.69 -1.54
CA LYS A 184 -18.88 -4.43 -0.40
C LYS A 184 -17.68 -5.22 -0.87
N ARG A 185 -16.51 -4.94 -0.26
CA ARG A 185 -15.25 -5.59 -0.63
C ARG A 185 -14.57 -6.20 0.58
N GLN A 186 -13.98 -7.37 0.37
CA GLN A 186 -13.10 -8.05 1.31
C GLN A 186 -11.86 -8.52 0.56
N SER A 187 -10.69 -8.42 1.18
CA SER A 187 -9.46 -8.90 0.58
C SER A 187 -8.53 -9.53 1.60
N THR A 188 -7.69 -10.43 1.12
CA THR A 188 -6.57 -11.00 1.85
C THR A 188 -5.37 -11.00 0.93
N GLY A 189 -4.23 -10.57 1.44
CA GLY A 189 -2.96 -10.54 0.73
C GLY A 189 -1.86 -11.14 1.59
N HIS A 190 -0.89 -11.75 0.93
CA HIS A 190 0.31 -12.31 1.52
C HIS A 190 1.51 -11.91 0.68
N GLU A 191 2.59 -11.52 1.35
CA GLU A 191 3.87 -11.25 0.72
C GLU A 191 4.97 -11.98 1.48
N LEU A 192 5.83 -12.69 0.77
CA LEU A 192 7.00 -13.36 1.29
C LEU A 192 8.22 -12.89 0.50
N ASN A 193 9.25 -12.44 1.22
CA ASN A 193 10.53 -12.12 0.63
C ASN A 193 11.63 -12.91 1.35
N LEU A 194 12.54 -13.48 0.57
CA LEU A 194 13.75 -14.15 1.03
C LEU A 194 14.95 -13.48 0.36
N TYR A 195 16.00 -13.22 1.12
CA TYR A 195 17.24 -12.73 0.55
C TYR A 195 18.48 -13.39 1.12
N TYR A 196 19.53 -13.39 0.31
CA TYR A 196 20.88 -13.75 0.73
C TYR A 196 21.90 -12.84 0.07
N ASN A 197 22.80 -12.26 0.86
CA ASN A 197 23.96 -11.52 0.39
C ASN A 197 25.23 -12.20 0.90
N GLY A 198 26.12 -12.53 -0.02
CA GLY A 198 27.34 -13.26 0.30
C GLY A 198 28.57 -12.78 -0.47
N LYS A 199 29.74 -12.91 0.13
CA LYS A 199 31.03 -12.73 -0.54
C LYS A 199 31.90 -13.95 -0.34
N VAL A 200 32.24 -14.62 -1.44
CA VAL A 200 33.10 -15.82 -1.46
C VAL A 200 34.30 -15.54 -2.34
N LYS A 201 35.47 -15.31 -1.73
CA LYS A 201 36.69 -14.85 -2.40
C LYS A 201 36.38 -13.52 -3.15
N ASP A 202 36.57 -13.49 -4.47
CA ASP A 202 36.36 -12.32 -5.33
C ASP A 202 34.94 -12.25 -5.91
N TRP A 203 34.09 -13.21 -5.56
CA TRP A 203 32.69 -13.24 -5.96
C TRP A 203 31.76 -12.61 -4.93
N THR A 204 30.88 -11.77 -5.40
CA THR A 204 29.71 -11.29 -4.63
C THR A 204 28.46 -11.95 -5.16
N ILE A 205 27.66 -12.49 -4.25
CA ILE A 205 26.41 -13.16 -4.52
C ILE A 205 25.28 -12.33 -3.91
N ASP A 206 24.31 -11.96 -4.70
CA ASP A 206 23.09 -11.27 -4.26
C ASP A 206 21.89 -12.05 -4.79
N PHE A 207 21.14 -12.65 -3.89
CA PHE A 207 19.95 -13.44 -4.20
C PHE A 207 18.75 -12.82 -3.52
N ASN A 208 17.65 -12.69 -4.26
CA ASN A 208 16.36 -12.25 -3.75
C ASN A 208 15.25 -13.11 -4.38
N ALA A 209 14.27 -13.50 -3.58
CA ALA A 209 13.07 -14.19 -4.04
C ALA A 209 11.83 -13.60 -3.39
N ASP A 210 10.83 -13.33 -4.19
CA ASP A 210 9.57 -12.72 -3.80
C ASP A 210 8.41 -13.64 -4.17
N GLY A 211 7.43 -13.74 -3.26
CA GLY A 211 6.16 -14.38 -3.50
C GLY A 211 5.04 -13.48 -3.00
N MET A 212 4.05 -13.24 -3.85
CA MET A 212 2.82 -12.52 -3.51
C MET A 212 1.64 -13.38 -3.90
N TRP A 213 0.63 -13.50 -3.03
CA TRP A 213 -0.63 -14.16 -3.35
C TRP A 213 -1.77 -13.58 -2.52
N GLY A 214 -2.94 -13.65 -3.06
CA GLY A 214 -4.11 -13.14 -2.35
C GLY A 214 -5.36 -13.19 -3.18
N TYR A 215 -6.47 -12.78 -2.57
CA TYR A 215 -7.76 -12.70 -3.21
C TYR A 215 -8.54 -11.46 -2.79
N THR A 216 -9.44 -11.05 -3.66
CA THR A 216 -10.44 -10.01 -3.40
C THR A 216 -11.80 -10.51 -3.82
N HIS A 217 -12.78 -10.39 -2.92
CA HIS A 217 -14.20 -10.57 -3.21
C HIS A 217 -14.86 -9.20 -3.17
N GLN A 218 -15.69 -8.92 -4.18
CA GLN A 218 -16.45 -7.69 -4.26
C GLN A 218 -17.87 -8.00 -4.73
N ASN A 219 -18.83 -7.44 -4.03
CA ASN A 219 -20.23 -7.47 -4.37
C ASN A 219 -20.72 -6.03 -4.52
N ASP A 220 -21.28 -5.73 -5.67
CA ASP A 220 -21.83 -4.42 -5.98
C ASP A 220 -23.31 -4.58 -6.34
N TRP A 221 -24.12 -3.61 -5.97
CA TRP A 221 -25.46 -3.45 -6.48
C TRP A 221 -25.76 -1.95 -6.65
N ALA A 222 -26.61 -1.65 -7.60
CA ALA A 222 -27.12 -0.32 -7.85
C ALA A 222 -28.57 -0.41 -8.29
N ASP A 223 -29.41 0.45 -7.72
CA ASP A 223 -30.78 0.70 -8.16
C ASP A 223 -30.86 2.16 -8.60
N GLU A 224 -31.29 2.39 -9.82
CA GLU A 224 -31.44 3.71 -10.42
C GLU A 224 -32.87 3.88 -10.92
N SER A 225 -33.46 5.03 -10.60
CA SER A 225 -34.74 5.48 -11.15
C SER A 225 -34.49 6.71 -12.00
N ILE A 226 -34.83 6.61 -13.27
CA ILE A 226 -34.63 7.64 -14.28
C ILE A 226 -36.00 8.18 -14.69
N GLN A 227 -36.16 9.51 -14.70
CA GLN A 227 -37.31 10.22 -15.23
C GLN A 227 -36.83 11.09 -16.40
N SER A 228 -37.31 10.81 -17.59
CA SER A 228 -36.89 11.47 -18.81
C SER A 228 -38.08 11.89 -19.66
N ILE A 229 -37.89 12.91 -20.51
CA ILE A 229 -38.87 13.30 -21.51
C ILE A 229 -39.22 12.16 -22.51
N GLU A 230 -38.32 11.15 -22.61
CA GLU A 230 -38.50 9.98 -23.46
C GLU A 230 -39.24 8.82 -22.75
N GLY A 231 -39.40 8.91 -21.44
CA GLY A 231 -40.06 7.92 -20.59
C GLY A 231 -39.28 7.63 -19.31
N ASP A 232 -39.99 7.03 -18.36
CA ASP A 232 -39.41 6.64 -17.07
C ASP A 232 -38.79 5.25 -17.16
N GLU A 233 -37.63 5.06 -16.53
CA GLU A 233 -36.94 3.77 -16.47
C GLU A 233 -36.48 3.45 -15.05
N LYS A 234 -36.43 2.15 -14.73
CA LYS A 234 -35.79 1.65 -13.50
C LYS A 234 -34.77 0.59 -13.87
N VAL A 235 -33.56 0.79 -13.39
CA VAL A 235 -32.41 -0.10 -13.66
C VAL A 235 -31.89 -0.66 -12.36
N THR A 236 -31.76 -1.98 -12.27
CA THR A 236 -31.06 -2.66 -11.18
C THR A 236 -29.86 -3.40 -11.74
N VAL A 237 -28.68 -3.14 -11.19
CA VAL A 237 -27.44 -3.80 -11.57
C VAL A 237 -26.84 -4.48 -10.35
N THR A 238 -26.47 -5.75 -10.52
CA THR A 238 -25.73 -6.50 -9.51
C THR A 238 -24.45 -7.07 -10.12
N SER A 239 -23.36 -7.03 -9.37
CA SER A 239 -22.09 -7.61 -9.79
C SER A 239 -21.46 -8.39 -8.63
N HIS A 240 -20.94 -9.57 -8.95
CA HIS A 240 -20.15 -10.38 -8.05
C HIS A 240 -18.80 -10.64 -8.71
N SER A 241 -17.73 -10.21 -8.04
CA SER A 241 -16.39 -10.34 -8.54
C SER A 241 -15.50 -11.07 -7.53
N ARG A 242 -14.73 -12.04 -8.03
CA ARG A 242 -13.66 -12.69 -7.30
C ARG A 242 -12.37 -12.57 -8.14
N LYS A 243 -11.34 -11.98 -7.53
CA LYS A 243 -10.02 -11.86 -8.14
C LYS A 243 -9.03 -12.62 -7.28
N GLU A 244 -8.23 -13.46 -7.91
CA GLU A 244 -7.11 -14.15 -7.28
C GLU A 244 -5.85 -13.74 -8.02
N ASN A 245 -4.81 -13.37 -7.26
CA ASN A 245 -3.54 -12.94 -7.82
C ASN A 245 -2.43 -13.74 -7.17
N SER A 246 -1.46 -14.15 -7.97
CA SER A 246 -0.19 -14.70 -7.49
C SER A 246 0.94 -14.23 -8.38
N LEU A 247 2.07 -13.91 -7.77
CA LEU A 247 3.30 -13.53 -8.45
C LEU A 247 4.46 -14.15 -7.68
N TYR A 248 5.37 -14.76 -8.41
CA TYR A 248 6.61 -15.29 -7.86
C TYR A 248 7.77 -14.82 -8.72
N ALA A 249 8.80 -14.31 -8.09
CA ALA A 249 10.00 -13.81 -8.76
C ALA A 249 11.26 -14.23 -8.02
N ALA A 250 12.33 -14.46 -8.75
CA ALA A 250 13.65 -14.67 -8.16
C ALA A 250 14.72 -13.95 -8.99
N LYS A 251 15.68 -13.34 -8.30
CA LYS A 251 16.80 -12.62 -8.90
C LYS A 251 18.10 -13.09 -8.27
N LEU A 252 19.06 -13.49 -9.10
CA LEU A 252 20.41 -13.82 -8.67
C LEU A 252 21.40 -12.92 -9.43
N ILE A 253 22.22 -12.20 -8.68
CA ILE A 253 23.32 -11.41 -9.23
C ILE A 253 24.63 -12.01 -8.74
N LEU A 254 25.51 -12.35 -9.67
CA LEU A 254 26.87 -12.77 -9.41
C LEU A 254 27.81 -11.70 -9.95
N SER A 255 28.67 -11.15 -9.10
CA SER A 255 29.66 -10.15 -9.49
C SER A 255 31.05 -10.63 -9.12
N HIS A 256 32.01 -10.48 -10.04
CA HIS A 256 33.41 -10.83 -9.83
C HIS A 256 34.28 -9.60 -9.99
N LEU A 257 35.19 -9.36 -9.05
CA LEU A 257 36.21 -8.33 -9.18
C LEU A 257 37.32 -8.89 -10.10
N LEU A 258 37.46 -8.30 -11.29
CA LEU A 258 38.62 -8.56 -12.13
C LEU A 258 39.76 -7.74 -11.56
N ALA A 259 40.87 -8.41 -11.20
CA ALA A 259 42.12 -7.72 -10.86
C ALA A 259 42.61 -6.97 -12.13
N GLY A 260 42.66 -5.64 -12.06
CA GLY A 260 43.29 -4.80 -13.08
C GLY A 260 44.79 -4.80 -12.95
#